data_945f33ad272ba03bc3169866ce3cf9db
#
_entry.id   945f33ad272ba03bc3169866ce3cf9db
#
_cell.length_a   1.000
_cell.length_b   1.000
_cell.length_c   1.000
_cell.angle_alpha   90.00
_cell.angle_beta   90.00
_cell.angle_gamma   90.00
#
_symmetry.space_group_name_H-M   'P 1'
#
loop_
_entity.id
_entity.type
_entity.pdbx_description
1 polymer ?
#
loop_
_entity_poly.entity_id
_entity_poly.type
_entity_poly.pdbx_seq_one_letter_code
_entity_poly.pdbx_strand_id
1 'polypeptide(L)'
;MISFLDVHLPSTKKISGKYIEPFVGGGSIYFHLRPKSAILADVNVELIDLYRGIRSDPEKVWRIYRHLPSTKKGYNEVRKLKHFDLDLPRRAARTLFLNRTCFKGMWRHNSDGQFNVGYGGQARRWVIARKNLITIAKTLRHASLRCSDFEFIIDEAKSGDYLFLDPPYRPGEREQLHAHYVGKEFTFTDHERLAHSLKEADKRGVPWSMTISGHPDIIKMYKRFHIQTIPRGTGRKIGVLVNNSGEVLISNHNGELK
;
A
#
# COMPACT_ATOMS: atom_id res chain seq x y z
N MET A 1 -0.73 -14.88 0.98
CA MET A 1 -1.60 -13.85 0.37
C MET A 1 -1.41 -13.77 -1.15
N ILE A 2 -0.24 -13.39 -1.69
CA ILE A 2 -0.05 -13.22 -3.17
C ILE A 2 -0.50 -14.45 -3.95
N SER A 3 -0.07 -15.67 -3.59
CA SER A 3 -0.48 -16.91 -4.26
C SER A 3 -1.99 -17.17 -4.25
N PHE A 4 -2.70 -16.73 -3.23
CA PHE A 4 -4.16 -16.76 -3.19
C PHE A 4 -4.75 -15.70 -4.13
N LEU A 5 -4.21 -14.48 -4.08
CA LEU A 5 -4.70 -13.38 -4.92
C LEU A 5 -4.47 -13.64 -6.41
N ASP A 6 -3.37 -14.30 -6.80
CA ASP A 6 -3.06 -14.63 -8.20
C ASP A 6 -4.19 -15.39 -8.93
N VAL A 7 -4.95 -16.20 -8.19
CA VAL A 7 -6.08 -16.94 -8.79
C VAL A 7 -7.36 -16.11 -8.89
N HIS A 8 -7.42 -14.96 -8.22
CA HIS A 8 -8.59 -14.07 -8.16
C HIS A 8 -8.37 -12.73 -8.87
N LEU A 9 -7.12 -12.38 -9.19
CA LEU A 9 -6.81 -11.15 -9.92
C LEU A 9 -6.83 -11.39 -11.43
N PRO A 10 -7.18 -10.38 -12.24
CA PRO A 10 -7.17 -10.51 -13.69
C PRO A 10 -5.74 -10.67 -14.21
N SER A 11 -5.61 -11.40 -15.31
CA SER A 11 -4.39 -11.32 -16.11
C SER A 11 -4.19 -9.88 -16.59
N THR A 12 -2.97 -9.36 -16.50
CA THR A 12 -2.64 -8.01 -17.00
C THR A 12 -2.94 -7.80 -18.49
N LYS A 13 -3.03 -8.89 -19.26
CA LYS A 13 -3.42 -8.86 -20.69
C LYS A 13 -4.90 -8.52 -20.88
N LYS A 14 -5.75 -8.80 -19.90
CA LYS A 14 -7.20 -8.52 -19.95
C LYS A 14 -7.56 -7.12 -19.44
N ILE A 15 -6.61 -6.40 -18.82
CA ILE A 15 -6.78 -4.99 -18.46
C ILE A 15 -6.51 -4.17 -19.74
N SER A 16 -7.57 -3.75 -20.42
CA SER A 16 -7.46 -2.95 -21.65
C SER A 16 -7.13 -1.47 -21.37
N GLY A 17 -7.49 -0.98 -20.19
CA GLY A 17 -7.20 0.37 -19.69
C GLY A 17 -6.02 0.39 -18.70
N LYS A 18 -6.24 0.93 -17.54
CA LYS A 18 -5.24 1.09 -16.48
C LYS A 18 -5.51 0.16 -15.30
N TYR A 19 -4.44 -0.32 -14.69
CA TYR A 19 -4.47 -0.89 -13.37
C TYR A 19 -4.40 0.24 -12.33
N ILE A 20 -5.25 0.24 -11.31
CA ILE A 20 -5.38 1.36 -10.38
C ILE A 20 -5.33 0.86 -8.94
N GLU A 21 -4.39 1.37 -8.13
CA GLU A 21 -4.32 1.16 -6.68
C GLU A 21 -4.54 2.50 -5.95
N PRO A 22 -5.73 2.78 -5.39
CA PRO A 22 -5.99 3.99 -4.61
C PRO A 22 -5.32 4.01 -3.23
N PHE A 23 -4.89 2.85 -2.73
CA PHE A 23 -4.17 2.63 -1.47
C PHE A 23 -2.91 1.83 -1.76
N VAL A 24 -1.93 2.44 -2.44
CA VAL A 24 -0.78 1.68 -2.96
C VAL A 24 0.09 1.10 -1.86
N GLY A 25 0.22 1.78 -0.71
CA GLY A 25 1.03 1.29 0.39
C GLY A 25 2.40 0.76 -0.08
N GLY A 26 2.70 -0.50 0.22
CA GLY A 26 3.92 -1.18 -0.25
C GLY A 26 3.92 -1.58 -1.72
N GLY A 27 2.83 -1.42 -2.46
CA GLY A 27 2.70 -1.73 -3.88
C GLY A 27 2.87 -3.21 -4.22
N SER A 28 2.61 -4.10 -3.27
CA SER A 28 2.92 -5.53 -3.41
C SER A 28 2.25 -6.16 -4.63
N ILE A 29 1.01 -5.80 -4.92
CA ILE A 29 0.26 -6.34 -6.06
C ILE A 29 0.72 -5.70 -7.36
N TYR A 30 0.91 -4.39 -7.39
CA TYR A 30 1.45 -3.71 -8.56
C TYR A 30 2.81 -4.27 -8.99
N PHE A 31 3.76 -4.41 -8.05
CA PHE A 31 5.10 -4.93 -8.36
C PHE A 31 5.09 -6.42 -8.74
N HIS A 32 4.07 -7.17 -8.30
CA HIS A 32 3.86 -8.55 -8.70
C HIS A 32 3.28 -8.64 -10.13
N LEU A 33 2.18 -7.93 -10.41
CA LEU A 33 1.47 -7.96 -11.69
C LEU A 33 2.23 -7.26 -12.82
N ARG A 34 2.91 -6.15 -12.54
CA ARG A 34 3.65 -5.32 -13.50
C ARG A 34 2.80 -4.93 -14.73
N PRO A 35 1.66 -4.27 -14.53
CA PRO A 35 0.78 -3.90 -15.63
C PRO A 35 1.46 -2.88 -16.56
N LYS A 36 1.03 -2.84 -17.83
CA LYS A 36 1.56 -1.93 -18.86
C LYS A 36 1.29 -0.46 -18.57
N SER A 37 0.22 -0.15 -17.87
CA SER A 37 -0.17 1.20 -17.46
C SER A 37 -0.85 1.15 -16.10
N ALA A 38 -0.50 2.06 -15.19
CA ALA A 38 -1.08 2.09 -13.85
C ALA A 38 -1.28 3.51 -13.32
N ILE A 39 -2.22 3.64 -12.36
CA ILE A 39 -2.31 4.76 -11.42
C ILE A 39 -2.07 4.18 -10.02
N LEU A 40 -1.06 4.69 -9.33
CA LEU A 40 -0.76 4.32 -7.96
C LEU A 40 -0.96 5.55 -7.09
N ALA A 41 -1.85 5.48 -6.13
CA ALA A 41 -2.18 6.60 -5.26
C ALA A 41 -2.13 6.22 -3.78
N ASP A 42 -1.86 7.21 -2.96
CA ASP A 42 -1.92 7.14 -1.51
C ASP A 42 -2.04 8.55 -0.95
N VAL A 43 -2.69 8.72 0.21
CA VAL A 43 -2.73 10.02 0.90
C VAL A 43 -1.39 10.37 1.56
N ASN A 44 -0.50 9.39 1.73
CA ASN A 44 0.81 9.56 2.32
C ASN A 44 1.80 10.18 1.32
N VAL A 45 2.01 11.48 1.41
CA VAL A 45 2.95 12.21 0.54
C VAL A 45 4.39 11.67 0.65
N GLU A 46 4.85 11.26 1.85
CA GLU A 46 6.19 10.72 2.04
C GLU A 46 6.39 9.40 1.28
N LEU A 47 5.35 8.57 1.21
CA LEU A 47 5.34 7.34 0.42
C LEU A 47 5.35 7.63 -1.09
N ILE A 48 4.52 8.56 -1.54
CA ILE A 48 4.49 8.93 -2.96
C ILE A 48 5.82 9.59 -3.39
N ASP A 49 6.41 10.42 -2.54
CA ASP A 49 7.74 11.01 -2.80
C ASP A 49 8.85 9.96 -2.79
N LEU A 50 8.73 8.91 -1.97
CA LEU A 50 9.64 7.75 -2.04
C LEU A 50 9.59 7.11 -3.44
N TYR A 51 8.42 6.81 -3.94
CA TYR A 51 8.26 6.22 -5.28
C TYR A 51 8.70 7.17 -6.40
N ARG A 52 8.37 8.45 -6.31
CA ARG A 52 8.81 9.48 -7.25
C ARG A 52 10.34 9.61 -7.28
N GLY A 53 10.98 9.64 -6.11
CA GLY A 53 12.43 9.73 -5.98
C GLY A 53 13.14 8.50 -6.55
N ILE A 54 12.67 7.30 -6.22
CA ILE A 54 13.22 6.05 -6.78
C ILE A 54 13.05 6.02 -8.30
N ARG A 55 11.88 6.41 -8.82
CA ARG A 55 11.62 6.45 -10.27
C ARG A 55 12.52 7.42 -11.00
N SER A 56 12.77 8.59 -10.42
CA SER A 56 13.56 9.68 -11.02
C SER A 56 15.06 9.38 -11.02
N ASP A 57 15.62 9.03 -9.85
CA ASP A 57 17.07 8.77 -9.71
C ASP A 57 17.32 7.70 -8.63
N PRO A 58 17.14 6.40 -8.94
CA PRO A 58 17.37 5.30 -8.00
C PRO A 58 18.81 5.23 -7.48
N GLU A 59 19.78 5.68 -8.29
CA GLU A 59 21.20 5.68 -7.94
C GLU A 59 21.52 6.72 -6.85
N LYS A 60 21.00 7.93 -7.00
CA LYS A 60 21.17 9.00 -6.02
C LYS A 60 20.46 8.65 -4.72
N VAL A 61 19.23 8.11 -4.79
CA VAL A 61 18.50 7.63 -3.62
C VAL A 61 19.28 6.55 -2.89
N TRP A 62 19.80 5.54 -3.62
CA TRP A 62 20.59 4.47 -3.03
C TRP A 62 21.88 4.98 -2.38
N ARG A 63 22.62 5.87 -3.03
CA ARG A 63 23.85 6.48 -2.48
C ARG A 63 23.56 7.22 -1.18
N ILE A 64 22.52 8.05 -1.13
CA ILE A 64 22.14 8.76 0.10
C ILE A 64 21.75 7.75 1.18
N TYR A 65 20.84 6.80 0.86
CA TYR A 65 20.34 5.80 1.80
C TYR A 65 21.46 4.99 2.46
N ARG A 66 22.42 4.48 1.69
CA ARG A 66 23.50 3.64 2.23
C ARG A 66 24.43 4.35 3.20
N HIS A 67 24.55 5.67 3.10
CA HIS A 67 25.40 6.50 3.97
C HIS A 67 24.64 7.02 5.22
N LEU A 68 23.34 6.79 5.34
CA LEU A 68 22.60 7.17 6.53
C LEU A 68 23.08 6.33 7.72
N PRO A 69 23.14 6.94 8.94
CA PRO A 69 23.76 6.32 10.10
C PRO A 69 22.96 5.11 10.63
N SER A 70 23.67 4.06 11.08
CA SER A 70 23.04 2.83 11.61
C SER A 70 22.78 2.84 13.12
N THR A 71 23.15 3.91 13.81
CA THR A 71 23.01 4.02 15.28
C THR A 71 21.65 4.60 15.68
N LYS A 72 21.22 4.33 16.93
CA LYS A 72 20.02 4.96 17.51
C LYS A 72 20.10 6.49 17.51
N LYS A 73 21.28 7.06 17.79
CA LYS A 73 21.51 8.53 17.76
C LYS A 73 21.25 9.05 16.33
N GLY A 74 21.91 8.46 15.35
CA GLY A 74 21.75 8.88 13.96
C GLY A 74 20.33 8.66 13.42
N TYR A 75 19.65 7.56 13.81
CA TYR A 75 18.23 7.38 13.50
C TYR A 75 17.38 8.56 14.00
N ASN A 76 17.59 8.99 15.24
CA ASN A 76 16.83 10.10 15.83
C ASN A 76 17.12 11.43 15.11
N GLU A 77 18.34 11.64 14.63
CA GLU A 77 18.69 12.82 13.84
C GLU A 77 17.99 12.81 12.47
N VAL A 78 18.03 11.69 11.75
CA VAL A 78 17.31 11.53 10.46
C VAL A 78 15.80 11.68 10.64
N ARG A 79 15.24 11.15 11.74
CA ARG A 79 13.82 11.27 12.08
C ARG A 79 13.37 12.71 12.26
N LYS A 80 14.22 13.57 12.85
CA LYS A 80 13.92 14.99 13.09
C LYS A 80 13.93 15.84 11.82
N LEU A 81 14.54 15.37 10.74
CA LEU A 81 14.55 16.11 9.48
C LEU A 81 13.11 16.29 8.97
N LYS A 82 12.76 17.52 8.64
CA LYS A 82 11.46 17.82 8.04
C LYS A 82 11.46 17.38 6.58
N HIS A 83 10.43 16.63 6.19
CA HIS A 83 10.33 16.05 4.85
C HIS A 83 10.43 17.11 3.76
N PHE A 84 9.69 18.22 3.89
CA PHE A 84 9.61 19.24 2.85
C PHE A 84 10.83 20.16 2.74
N ASP A 85 11.73 20.13 3.73
CA ASP A 85 13.01 20.89 3.67
C ASP A 85 14.07 20.18 2.82
N LEU A 86 13.78 18.93 2.37
CA LEU A 86 14.69 18.11 1.60
C LEU A 86 14.35 18.10 0.10
N ASP A 87 15.36 17.91 -0.76
CA ASP A 87 15.14 17.59 -2.17
C ASP A 87 14.54 16.18 -2.34
N LEU A 88 13.93 15.90 -3.47
CA LEU A 88 13.20 14.65 -3.71
C LEU A 88 14.04 13.37 -3.46
N PRO A 89 15.31 13.24 -3.93
CA PRO A 89 16.12 12.09 -3.59
C PRO A 89 16.39 11.91 -2.09
N ARG A 90 16.58 13.01 -1.34
CA ARG A 90 16.76 12.96 0.11
C ARG A 90 15.46 12.60 0.83
N ARG A 91 14.31 13.12 0.40
CA ARG A 91 12.98 12.69 0.89
C ARG A 91 12.83 11.18 0.74
N ALA A 92 13.08 10.66 -0.46
CA ALA A 92 12.96 9.24 -0.75
C ALA A 92 13.91 8.39 0.11
N ALA A 93 15.17 8.79 0.23
CA ALA A 93 16.16 8.07 1.03
C ALA A 93 15.80 8.09 2.54
N ARG A 94 15.33 9.24 3.07
CA ARG A 94 14.85 9.38 4.44
C ARG A 94 13.66 8.45 4.71
N THR A 95 12.64 8.48 3.87
CA THR A 95 11.44 7.65 4.03
C THR A 95 11.79 6.16 3.98
N LEU A 96 12.63 5.75 3.02
CA LEU A 96 13.12 4.38 2.92
C LEU A 96 13.89 3.95 4.17
N PHE A 97 14.77 4.82 4.68
CA PHE A 97 15.56 4.57 5.86
C PHE A 97 14.68 4.43 7.11
N LEU A 98 13.76 5.36 7.34
CA LEU A 98 12.86 5.31 8.50
C LEU A 98 12.01 4.05 8.48
N ASN A 99 11.39 3.70 7.35
CA ASN A 99 10.59 2.49 7.23
C ASN A 99 11.38 1.22 7.54
N ARG A 100 12.64 1.15 7.11
CA ARG A 100 13.50 -0.04 7.32
C ARG A 100 14.10 -0.15 8.72
N THR A 101 14.21 0.96 9.45
CA THR A 101 14.93 1.01 10.73
C THR A 101 14.04 1.30 11.93
N CYS A 102 12.80 1.75 11.71
CA CYS A 102 11.86 2.02 12.80
C CYS A 102 11.33 0.72 13.43
N PHE A 103 10.71 0.86 14.59
CA PHE A 103 10.12 -0.24 15.33
C PHE A 103 9.03 -0.92 14.50
N LYS A 104 9.20 -2.21 14.22
CA LYS A 104 8.28 -3.07 13.43
C LYS A 104 7.91 -2.55 12.04
N GLY A 105 8.62 -1.56 11.48
CA GLY A 105 8.26 -0.96 10.18
C GLY A 105 6.98 -0.13 10.24
N MET A 106 6.54 0.29 11.45
CA MET A 106 5.35 1.11 11.61
C MET A 106 5.54 2.49 10.97
N TRP A 107 4.45 3.06 10.46
CA TRP A 107 4.46 4.41 9.89
C TRP A 107 3.42 5.25 10.61
N ARG A 108 3.88 6.21 11.42
CA ARG A 108 3.00 7.02 12.26
C ARG A 108 3.58 8.42 12.45
N HIS A 109 2.69 9.42 12.49
CA HIS A 109 3.02 10.81 12.78
C HIS A 109 2.31 11.27 14.06
N ASN A 110 2.84 12.30 14.71
CA ASN A 110 2.17 13.01 15.80
C ASN A 110 1.17 14.05 15.23
N SER A 111 0.48 14.77 16.12
CA SER A 111 -0.45 15.85 15.74
C SER A 111 0.18 16.95 14.89
N ASP A 112 1.49 17.15 15.01
CA ASP A 112 2.25 18.17 14.25
C ASP A 112 2.71 17.65 12.89
N GLY A 113 2.28 16.45 12.48
CA GLY A 113 2.67 15.82 11.22
C GLY A 113 4.11 15.29 11.18
N GLN A 114 4.78 15.15 12.32
CA GLN A 114 6.15 14.65 12.41
C GLN A 114 6.16 13.14 12.62
N PHE A 115 7.00 12.42 11.87
CA PHE A 115 7.20 10.99 12.06
C PHE A 115 7.71 10.68 13.49
N ASN A 116 6.96 9.88 14.26
CA ASN A 116 7.19 9.69 15.70
C ASN A 116 7.47 8.24 16.13
N VAL A 117 7.67 7.31 15.20
CA VAL A 117 8.02 5.93 15.56
C VAL A 117 9.44 5.84 16.08
N GLY A 118 9.65 5.02 17.10
CA GLY A 118 10.96 4.80 17.70
C GLY A 118 11.88 3.91 16.87
N TYR A 119 13.17 3.91 17.19
CA TYR A 119 14.18 3.04 16.58
C TYR A 119 13.88 1.56 16.84
N GLY A 120 13.92 0.74 15.81
CA GLY A 120 13.61 -0.69 15.87
C GLY A 120 14.78 -1.61 16.23
N GLY A 121 16.00 -1.05 16.41
CA GLY A 121 17.21 -1.82 16.68
C GLY A 121 18.09 -2.04 15.44
N GLN A 122 19.40 -2.29 15.68
CA GLN A 122 20.40 -2.45 14.58
C GLN A 122 20.11 -3.63 13.64
N ALA A 123 19.58 -4.72 14.21
CA ALA A 123 19.22 -5.92 13.41
C ALA A 123 18.17 -5.66 12.33
N ARG A 124 17.47 -4.53 12.37
CA ARG A 124 16.44 -4.17 11.39
C ARG A 124 16.94 -3.35 10.20
N ARG A 125 18.18 -2.89 10.22
CA ARG A 125 18.73 -2.18 9.07
C ARG A 125 19.08 -3.15 7.95
N TRP A 126 18.16 -3.37 7.06
CA TRP A 126 18.39 -4.16 5.87
C TRP A 126 18.84 -3.24 4.75
N VAL A 127 20.09 -3.39 4.34
CA VAL A 127 20.60 -2.64 3.20
C VAL A 127 19.95 -3.17 1.94
N ILE A 128 19.16 -2.32 1.28
CA ILE A 128 18.57 -2.64 -0.01
C ILE A 128 19.68 -2.66 -1.05
N ALA A 129 19.76 -3.73 -1.84
CA ALA A 129 20.71 -3.80 -2.92
C ALA A 129 20.38 -2.76 -4.01
N ARG A 130 21.41 -2.08 -4.53
CA ARG A 130 21.28 -1.10 -5.62
C ARG A 130 20.42 -1.61 -6.79
N LYS A 131 20.67 -2.85 -7.23
CA LYS A 131 19.93 -3.51 -8.31
C LYS A 131 18.40 -3.54 -8.06
N ASN A 132 17.97 -3.66 -6.81
CA ASN A 132 16.56 -3.71 -6.46
C ASN A 132 15.88 -2.35 -6.69
N LEU A 133 16.52 -1.24 -6.30
CA LEU A 133 15.97 0.11 -6.56
C LEU A 133 15.92 0.40 -8.05
N ILE A 134 16.92 -0.02 -8.83
CA ILE A 134 16.90 0.12 -10.29
C ILE A 134 15.73 -0.68 -10.89
N THR A 135 15.49 -1.90 -10.43
CA THR A 135 14.36 -2.73 -10.90
C THR A 135 13.02 -2.08 -10.56
N ILE A 136 12.86 -1.59 -9.32
CA ILE A 136 11.67 -0.86 -8.88
C ILE A 136 11.46 0.39 -9.77
N ALA A 137 12.51 1.18 -10.00
CA ALA A 137 12.45 2.37 -10.85
C ALA A 137 11.97 2.06 -12.28
N LYS A 138 12.47 0.96 -12.88
CA LYS A 138 12.04 0.51 -14.21
C LYS A 138 10.54 0.18 -14.23
N THR A 139 10.04 -0.54 -13.22
CA THR A 139 8.62 -0.89 -13.11
C THR A 139 7.76 0.38 -12.94
N LEU A 140 8.18 1.31 -12.08
CA LEU A 140 7.45 2.55 -11.81
C LEU A 140 7.34 3.51 -13.01
N ARG A 141 8.11 3.31 -14.09
CA ARG A 141 7.98 4.12 -15.32
C ARG A 141 6.60 3.98 -15.97
N HIS A 142 5.92 2.89 -15.73
CA HIS A 142 4.59 2.58 -16.27
C HIS A 142 3.45 3.07 -15.37
N ALA A 143 3.76 3.77 -14.27
CA ALA A 143 2.78 4.22 -13.30
C ALA A 143 2.71 5.75 -13.20
N SER A 144 1.50 6.29 -13.13
CA SER A 144 1.23 7.63 -12.62
C SER A 144 1.20 7.59 -11.10
N LEU A 145 2.03 8.39 -10.42
CA LEU A 145 2.16 8.43 -8.96
C LEU A 145 1.43 9.64 -8.42
N ARG A 146 0.37 9.43 -7.62
CA ARG A 146 -0.50 10.50 -7.15
C ARG A 146 -0.63 10.51 -5.63
N CYS A 147 -0.43 11.68 -5.02
CA CYS A 147 -0.82 11.90 -3.62
C CYS A 147 -2.27 12.42 -3.64
N SER A 148 -3.22 11.55 -3.31
CA SER A 148 -4.65 11.85 -3.45
C SER A 148 -5.49 10.98 -2.52
N ASP A 149 -6.68 11.49 -2.15
CA ASP A 149 -7.73 10.68 -1.54
C ASP A 149 -8.25 9.63 -2.52
N PHE A 150 -8.62 8.46 -2.00
CA PHE A 150 -9.07 7.30 -2.79
C PHE A 150 -10.32 7.61 -3.64
N GLU A 151 -11.22 8.44 -3.15
CA GLU A 151 -12.49 8.75 -3.79
C GLU A 151 -12.26 9.39 -5.16
N PHE A 152 -11.38 10.40 -5.25
CA PHE A 152 -11.02 11.03 -6.54
C PHE A 152 -10.40 10.03 -7.52
N ILE A 153 -9.60 9.07 -7.01
CA ILE A 153 -8.95 8.06 -7.85
C ILE A 153 -9.96 7.03 -8.38
N ILE A 154 -10.90 6.60 -7.53
CA ILE A 154 -11.96 5.65 -7.92
C ILE A 154 -12.92 6.31 -8.91
N ASP A 155 -13.25 7.59 -8.73
CA ASP A 155 -14.18 8.31 -9.59
C ASP A 155 -13.66 8.51 -11.01
N GLU A 156 -12.34 8.62 -11.19
CA GLU A 156 -11.69 8.68 -12.51
C GLU A 156 -11.71 7.35 -13.26
N ALA A 157 -11.95 6.22 -12.58
CA ALA A 157 -11.92 4.90 -13.19
C ALA A 157 -13.10 4.68 -14.15
N LYS A 158 -12.82 4.07 -15.29
CA LYS A 158 -13.77 3.82 -16.37
C LYS A 158 -13.71 2.38 -16.88
N SER A 159 -14.68 1.98 -17.67
CA SER A 159 -14.70 0.66 -18.30
C SER A 159 -13.36 0.38 -19.01
N GLY A 160 -12.84 -0.83 -18.81
CA GLY A 160 -11.51 -1.27 -19.25
C GLY A 160 -10.41 -1.10 -18.22
N ASP A 161 -10.58 -0.23 -17.21
CA ASP A 161 -9.69 -0.14 -16.05
C ASP A 161 -9.97 -1.28 -15.07
N TYR A 162 -9.02 -1.52 -14.16
CA TYR A 162 -9.18 -2.46 -13.05
C TYR A 162 -8.70 -1.83 -11.74
N LEU A 163 -9.54 -1.87 -10.70
CA LEU A 163 -9.21 -1.36 -9.38
C LEU A 163 -8.78 -2.51 -8.44
N PHE A 164 -7.63 -2.36 -7.80
CA PHE A 164 -7.25 -3.17 -6.64
C PHE A 164 -7.12 -2.27 -5.40
N LEU A 165 -7.75 -2.70 -4.29
CA LEU A 165 -7.80 -1.90 -3.08
C LEU A 165 -7.33 -2.73 -1.87
N ASP A 166 -6.46 -2.13 -1.06
CA ASP A 166 -6.05 -2.66 0.25
C ASP A 166 -6.13 -1.51 1.28
N PRO A 167 -7.37 -1.05 1.60
CA PRO A 167 -7.57 0.07 2.51
C PRO A 167 -7.14 -0.26 3.94
N PRO A 168 -6.86 0.75 4.79
CA PRO A 168 -6.63 0.52 6.21
C PRO A 168 -7.79 -0.27 6.82
N TYR A 169 -7.47 -1.31 7.61
CA TYR A 169 -8.48 -2.17 8.23
C TYR A 169 -9.08 -1.47 9.45
N ARG A 170 -10.36 -1.71 9.70
CA ARG A 170 -10.97 -1.30 10.96
C ARG A 170 -10.21 -1.98 12.10
N PRO A 171 -9.64 -1.24 13.06
CA PRO A 171 -8.99 -1.86 14.21
C PRO A 171 -9.98 -2.74 14.95
N GLY A 172 -9.62 -3.98 15.23
CA GLY A 172 -10.34 -4.79 16.21
C GLY A 172 -10.21 -4.15 17.59
N GLU A 173 -11.10 -4.47 18.52
CA GLU A 173 -11.11 -3.91 19.89
C GLU A 173 -9.74 -4.03 20.60
N ARG A 174 -8.91 -5.00 20.23
CA ARG A 174 -7.55 -5.20 20.76
C ARG A 174 -6.45 -4.44 19.99
N GLU A 175 -6.73 -3.91 18.80
CA GLU A 175 -5.75 -3.30 17.89
C GLU A 175 -5.89 -1.78 17.78
N GLN A 176 -6.83 -1.16 18.50
CA GLN A 176 -7.06 0.30 18.51
C GLN A 176 -5.82 1.13 18.87
N LEU A 177 -4.80 0.50 19.45
CA LEU A 177 -3.52 1.14 19.82
C LEU A 177 -2.53 1.33 18.66
N HIS A 178 -2.78 0.79 17.47
CA HIS A 178 -1.79 0.77 16.37
C HIS A 178 -2.26 1.38 15.04
N ALA A 179 -3.50 1.84 14.94
CA ALA A 179 -4.14 2.26 13.69
C ALA A 179 -3.91 3.72 13.27
N HIS A 180 -2.78 4.31 13.65
CA HIS A 180 -2.45 5.68 13.24
C HIS A 180 -1.57 5.69 11.97
N TYR A 181 -2.20 5.49 10.80
CA TYR A 181 -1.58 5.82 9.52
C TYR A 181 -1.84 7.30 9.21
N VAL A 182 -0.76 8.08 9.03
CA VAL A 182 -0.78 9.46 8.52
C VAL A 182 -1.82 10.40 9.19
N GLY A 183 -1.65 10.76 10.45
CA GLY A 183 -2.32 11.93 11.08
C GLY A 183 -3.85 11.98 11.09
N LYS A 184 -4.53 11.22 10.25
CA LYS A 184 -5.98 10.96 10.25
C LYS A 184 -6.22 9.46 10.27
N GLU A 185 -6.98 9.02 11.22
CA GLU A 185 -7.49 7.65 11.29
C GLU A 185 -8.46 7.39 10.14
N PHE A 186 -8.36 6.21 9.48
CA PHE A 186 -9.36 5.78 8.50
C PHE A 186 -10.60 5.34 9.27
N THR A 187 -11.62 6.20 9.26
CA THR A 187 -12.80 6.08 10.12
C THR A 187 -13.85 5.14 9.51
N PHE A 188 -14.88 4.83 10.30
CA PHE A 188 -16.03 4.10 9.77
C PHE A 188 -16.73 4.85 8.64
N THR A 189 -16.83 6.18 8.72
CA THR A 189 -17.36 7.03 7.64
C THR A 189 -16.51 6.92 6.36
N ASP A 190 -15.18 6.73 6.47
CA ASP A 190 -14.35 6.49 5.29
C ASP A 190 -14.64 5.12 4.66
N HIS A 191 -14.97 4.09 5.45
CA HIS A 191 -15.46 2.82 4.92
C HIS A 191 -16.79 2.96 4.19
N GLU A 192 -17.71 3.81 4.69
CA GLU A 192 -18.99 4.12 4.02
C GLU A 192 -18.77 4.86 2.70
N ARG A 193 -17.88 5.87 2.68
CA ARG A 193 -17.45 6.58 1.46
C ARG A 193 -16.88 5.60 0.43
N LEU A 194 -15.98 4.72 0.88
CA LEU A 194 -15.36 3.70 0.03
C LEU A 194 -16.40 2.75 -0.57
N ALA A 195 -17.35 2.28 0.25
CA ALA A 195 -18.41 1.42 -0.22
C ALA A 195 -19.32 2.12 -1.25
N HIS A 196 -19.57 3.42 -1.07
CA HIS A 196 -20.31 4.23 -2.03
C HIS A 196 -19.54 4.35 -3.36
N SER A 197 -18.28 4.78 -3.33
CA SER A 197 -17.43 4.93 -4.53
C SER A 197 -17.30 3.63 -5.32
N LEU A 198 -17.18 2.46 -4.64
CA LEU A 198 -17.11 1.16 -5.30
C LEU A 198 -18.44 0.72 -5.93
N LYS A 199 -19.57 1.09 -5.33
CA LYS A 199 -20.90 0.88 -5.96
C LYS A 199 -21.07 1.73 -7.21
N GLU A 200 -20.59 2.97 -7.21
CA GLU A 200 -20.63 3.83 -8.41
C GLU A 200 -19.65 3.33 -9.49
N ALA A 201 -18.44 2.85 -9.10
CA ALA A 201 -17.52 2.20 -10.04
C ALA A 201 -18.14 0.95 -10.69
N ASP A 202 -18.87 0.12 -9.90
CA ASP A 202 -19.60 -1.04 -10.39
C ASP A 202 -20.67 -0.66 -11.44
N LYS A 203 -21.45 0.40 -11.20
CA LYS A 203 -22.43 0.93 -12.17
C LYS A 203 -21.77 1.41 -13.48
N ARG A 204 -20.53 1.90 -13.41
CA ARG A 204 -19.74 2.29 -14.60
C ARG A 204 -19.10 1.09 -15.32
N GLY A 205 -19.32 -0.14 -14.83
CA GLY A 205 -18.74 -1.35 -15.40
C GLY A 205 -17.22 -1.47 -15.14
N VAL A 206 -16.72 -0.89 -14.04
CA VAL A 206 -15.32 -1.01 -13.64
C VAL A 206 -15.16 -2.24 -12.75
N PRO A 207 -14.39 -3.26 -13.17
CA PRO A 207 -14.10 -4.41 -12.32
C PRO A 207 -13.13 -4.00 -11.20
N TRP A 208 -13.41 -4.53 -9.99
CA TRP A 208 -12.58 -4.26 -8.82
C TRP A 208 -12.48 -5.44 -7.87
N SER A 209 -11.37 -5.49 -7.13
CA SER A 209 -11.15 -6.39 -5.99
C SER A 209 -10.56 -5.62 -4.81
N MET A 210 -10.99 -6.00 -3.61
CA MET A 210 -10.55 -5.36 -2.36
C MET A 210 -10.22 -6.42 -1.30
N THR A 211 -9.05 -6.28 -0.67
CA THR A 211 -8.71 -6.99 0.57
C THR A 211 -9.11 -6.15 1.77
N ILE A 212 -9.80 -6.73 2.74
CA ILE A 212 -10.26 -6.00 3.93
C ILE A 212 -10.52 -6.95 5.11
N SER A 213 -10.61 -6.40 6.31
CA SER A 213 -11.04 -7.13 7.51
C SER A 213 -12.47 -7.68 7.35
N GLY A 214 -12.67 -8.94 7.74
CA GLY A 214 -13.97 -9.62 7.75
C GLY A 214 -14.92 -9.17 8.87
N HIS A 215 -14.83 -7.92 9.32
CA HIS A 215 -15.71 -7.38 10.35
C HIS A 215 -17.17 -7.35 9.88
N PRO A 216 -18.17 -7.78 10.70
CA PRO A 216 -19.57 -7.87 10.27
C PRO A 216 -20.15 -6.59 9.69
N ASP A 217 -19.81 -5.42 10.27
CA ASP A 217 -20.30 -4.12 9.78
C ASP A 217 -19.74 -3.78 8.39
N ILE A 218 -18.49 -4.18 8.12
CA ILE A 218 -17.88 -4.01 6.80
C ILE A 218 -18.56 -4.95 5.79
N ILE A 219 -18.73 -6.23 6.15
CA ILE A 219 -19.37 -7.22 5.29
C ILE A 219 -20.78 -6.79 4.86
N LYS A 220 -21.56 -6.19 5.78
CA LYS A 220 -22.92 -5.67 5.46
C LYS A 220 -22.92 -4.67 4.31
N MET A 221 -21.89 -3.83 4.17
CA MET A 221 -21.82 -2.81 3.12
C MET A 221 -21.67 -3.44 1.73
N TYR A 222 -21.07 -4.64 1.67
CA TYR A 222 -20.67 -5.32 0.43
C TYR A 222 -21.46 -6.63 0.16
N LYS A 223 -22.55 -6.90 0.88
CA LYS A 223 -23.32 -8.16 0.83
C LYS A 223 -23.80 -8.59 -0.57
N ARG A 224 -23.86 -7.66 -1.53
CA ARG A 224 -24.27 -7.92 -2.92
C ARG A 224 -23.13 -8.40 -3.81
N PHE A 225 -21.88 -8.31 -3.34
CA PHE A 225 -20.69 -8.66 -4.07
C PHE A 225 -20.15 -10.02 -3.65
N HIS A 226 -19.18 -10.55 -4.38
CA HIS A 226 -18.52 -11.82 -4.06
C HIS A 226 -17.58 -11.62 -2.88
N ILE A 227 -17.74 -12.43 -1.83
CA ILE A 227 -16.92 -12.36 -0.61
C ILE A 227 -16.28 -13.72 -0.39
N GLN A 228 -14.95 -13.74 -0.30
CA GLN A 228 -14.16 -14.96 -0.06
C GLN A 228 -13.21 -14.75 1.10
N THR A 229 -13.14 -15.72 2.01
CA THR A 229 -12.18 -15.69 3.12
C THR A 229 -10.76 -15.93 2.59
N ILE A 230 -9.82 -15.09 3.00
CA ILE A 230 -8.41 -15.26 2.66
C ILE A 230 -7.80 -16.26 3.64
N PRO A 231 -7.26 -17.42 3.18
CA PRO A 231 -6.64 -18.39 4.07
C PRO A 231 -5.35 -17.82 4.67
N ARG A 232 -5.13 -18.07 5.97
CA ARG A 232 -3.91 -17.69 6.67
C ARG A 232 -2.79 -18.65 6.32
N GLY A 233 -1.75 -18.17 5.63
CA GLY A 233 -0.51 -18.93 5.47
C GLY A 233 0.24 -19.00 6.81
N THR A 234 0.53 -20.19 7.33
CA THR A 234 1.40 -20.36 8.50
C THR A 234 2.87 -20.26 8.05
N GLY A 235 3.54 -19.15 8.37
CA GLY A 235 4.96 -18.93 8.05
C GLY A 235 5.96 -19.87 8.77
N ARG A 236 5.51 -20.97 9.40
CA ARG A 236 6.37 -21.90 10.16
C ARG A 236 6.17 -23.39 9.90
N LYS A 237 5.13 -23.82 9.20
CA LYS A 237 4.95 -25.23 8.80
C LYS A 237 4.35 -25.29 7.41
N ILE A 238 5.08 -25.87 6.47
CA ILE A 238 4.56 -26.20 5.14
C ILE A 238 3.38 -27.16 5.32
N GLY A 239 2.20 -26.79 4.82
CA GLY A 239 1.03 -27.67 4.75
C GLY A 239 -0.09 -27.44 5.78
N VAL A 240 0.02 -26.51 6.73
CA VAL A 240 -1.10 -26.19 7.63
C VAL A 240 -1.68 -24.81 7.27
N LEU A 241 -2.77 -24.82 6.52
CA LEU A 241 -3.62 -23.63 6.34
C LEU A 241 -4.48 -23.46 7.59
N VAL A 242 -4.31 -22.33 8.29
CA VAL A 242 -5.30 -21.91 9.29
C VAL A 242 -6.46 -21.30 8.52
N ASN A 243 -7.66 -21.89 8.65
CA ASN A 243 -8.83 -21.60 7.81
C ASN A 243 -9.40 -20.18 7.90
N ASN A 244 -8.85 -19.28 8.72
CA ASN A 244 -9.35 -17.92 8.85
C ASN A 244 -8.24 -16.92 9.20
N SER A 245 -7.92 -16.01 8.30
CA SER A 245 -7.00 -14.89 8.57
C SER A 245 -7.71 -13.72 9.28
N GLY A 246 -9.04 -13.73 9.32
CA GLY A 246 -9.84 -12.56 9.65
C GLY A 246 -9.95 -11.56 8.50
N GLU A 247 -9.36 -11.88 7.34
CA GLU A 247 -9.37 -11.05 6.13
C GLU A 247 -10.24 -11.69 5.06
N VAL A 248 -10.85 -10.87 4.22
CA VAL A 248 -11.67 -11.29 3.08
C VAL A 248 -11.21 -10.58 1.82
N LEU A 249 -11.40 -11.26 0.70
CA LEU A 249 -11.37 -10.67 -0.64
C LEU A 249 -12.81 -10.41 -1.05
N ILE A 250 -13.10 -9.16 -1.41
CA ILE A 250 -14.40 -8.74 -1.94
C ILE A 250 -14.20 -8.31 -3.38
N SER A 251 -15.07 -8.73 -4.30
CA SER A 251 -15.00 -8.33 -5.72
C SER A 251 -16.38 -8.22 -6.35
N ASN A 252 -16.52 -7.39 -7.38
CA ASN A 252 -17.73 -7.30 -8.19
C ASN A 252 -17.74 -8.25 -9.40
N HIS A 253 -16.79 -9.18 -9.47
CA HIS A 253 -16.67 -10.18 -10.53
C HIS A 253 -16.31 -11.56 -9.97
N ASN A 254 -16.62 -12.63 -10.72
CA ASN A 254 -16.45 -14.04 -10.29
C ASN A 254 -15.07 -14.64 -10.59
N GLY A 255 -14.03 -13.82 -10.80
CA GLY A 255 -12.72 -14.33 -11.22
C GLY A 255 -12.64 -14.70 -12.71
N GLU A 256 -13.66 -14.44 -13.51
CA GLU A 256 -13.71 -14.70 -14.98
C GLU A 256 -12.79 -13.77 -15.79
N LEU A 257 -12.06 -12.87 -15.12
CA LEU A 257 -11.10 -11.95 -15.74
C LEU A 257 -9.71 -12.59 -15.96
N LYS A 258 -9.64 -13.93 -15.99
CA LYS A 258 -8.40 -14.67 -16.30
C LYS A 258 -8.11 -14.79 -17.77
#